data_cb8855ef205a244d6a752bff0fec049a
#
_entry.id   cb8855ef205a244d6a752bff0fec049a
#
_cell.length_a   1.000
_cell.length_b   1.000
_cell.length_c   1.000
_cell.angle_alpha   90.00
_cell.angle_beta   90.00
_cell.angle_gamma   90.00
#
_symmetry.space_group_name_H-M   'P 1'
#
loop_
_entity.id
_entity.type
_entity.pdbx_description
1 polymer ?
#
loop_
_entity_poly.entity_id
_entity_poly.type
_entity_poly.pdbx_seq_one_letter_code
_entity_poly.pdbx_strand_id
1 'polypeptide(L)'
;ESTFYRVLKEENLLHHRGRDKPRGSTKKPTSHTAKAANQVWTWDISYLPTTVIGRYFYLYMIVDIYSRVIVGWEVHLAESGEHASELLERSVWSQKCVKSNLVLHSDNGSPMKSLTFQAKMYDLGILSSRSRPRVSNDNPFSESLFRTVKYCPRWSSEGFETLENARTWVLKFVEWYNNEHRHSRINFVAPSQRHRGEDAEILSKRKAFYETQKSRNPTRWSGETRNWQAMGPVNLNPEKEAA
;
A
#
# COMPACT_ATOMS: atom_id res chain seq x y z
N GLU A 1 24.21 -10.56 -34.41
CA GLU A 1 23.91 -9.17 -34.85
C GLU A 1 23.73 -9.17 -36.37
N SER A 2 22.68 -8.51 -36.86
CA SER A 2 22.44 -8.47 -38.30
C SER A 2 23.50 -7.57 -38.97
N THR A 3 23.92 -7.93 -40.18
CA THR A 3 24.85 -7.15 -40.99
C THR A 3 24.44 -5.68 -41.12
N PHE A 4 23.14 -5.39 -41.07
CA PHE A 4 22.60 -4.05 -41.13
C PHE A 4 23.03 -3.18 -39.91
N TYR A 5 22.99 -3.72 -38.70
CA TYR A 5 23.45 -3.00 -37.51
C TYR A 5 24.96 -2.79 -37.50
N ARG A 6 25.72 -3.73 -38.05
CA ARG A 6 27.16 -3.58 -38.17
C ARG A 6 27.52 -2.43 -39.09
N VAL A 7 26.93 -2.34 -40.29
CA VAL A 7 27.17 -1.26 -41.23
C VAL A 7 26.75 0.10 -40.66
N LEU A 8 25.55 0.17 -40.02
CA LEU A 8 25.12 1.41 -39.38
C LEU A 8 26.04 1.87 -38.24
N LYS A 9 26.70 0.93 -37.55
CA LYS A 9 27.65 1.23 -36.51
C LYS A 9 28.99 1.72 -37.08
N GLU A 10 29.47 1.09 -38.16
CA GLU A 10 30.68 1.48 -38.88
C GLU A 10 30.55 2.89 -39.46
N GLU A 11 29.39 3.23 -40.01
CA GLU A 11 29.06 4.54 -40.58
C GLU A 11 28.63 5.59 -39.52
N ASN A 12 28.72 5.25 -38.23
CA ASN A 12 28.29 6.12 -37.12
C ASN A 12 26.85 6.64 -37.22
N LEU A 13 25.96 5.85 -37.87
CA LEU A 13 24.55 6.15 -38.08
C LEU A 13 23.64 5.50 -37.03
N LEU A 14 24.19 4.66 -36.16
CA LEU A 14 23.48 4.12 -34.97
C LEU A 14 23.43 5.16 -33.85
N HIS A 15 22.85 6.29 -34.15
CA HIS A 15 22.50 7.20 -33.08
C HIS A 15 21.23 6.67 -32.40
N HIS A 16 21.33 6.45 -31.09
CA HIS A 16 20.16 6.22 -30.28
C HIS A 16 19.17 7.37 -30.58
N ARG A 17 17.95 7.06 -31.00
CA ARG A 17 16.87 8.06 -31.08
C ARG A 17 16.51 8.60 -29.69
N GLY A 18 17.45 8.50 -28.76
CA GLY A 18 17.39 8.99 -27.43
C GLY A 18 17.77 10.47 -27.43
N ARG A 19 16.93 11.24 -26.86
CA ARG A 19 17.25 12.59 -26.47
C ARG A 19 18.58 12.57 -25.70
N ASP A 20 19.60 13.30 -26.17
CA ASP A 20 20.84 13.58 -25.46
C ASP A 20 20.62 14.46 -24.21
N LYS A 21 19.52 14.23 -23.50
CA LYS A 21 19.35 14.78 -22.18
C LYS A 21 20.09 13.87 -21.23
N PRO A 22 21.13 14.37 -20.53
CA PRO A 22 21.74 13.62 -19.44
C PRO A 22 20.61 13.15 -18.51
N ARG A 23 20.70 11.92 -18.02
CA ARG A 23 19.74 11.40 -17.02
C ARG A 23 19.71 12.44 -15.90
N GLY A 24 18.62 13.20 -15.83
CA GLY A 24 18.43 14.16 -14.75
C GLY A 24 18.65 13.41 -13.43
N SER A 25 19.32 14.05 -12.47
CA SER A 25 19.52 13.48 -11.16
C SER A 25 18.14 13.05 -10.64
N THR A 26 17.97 11.77 -10.42
CA THR A 26 16.71 11.23 -9.87
C THR A 26 16.58 11.80 -8.47
N LYS A 27 15.62 12.71 -8.26
CA LYS A 27 15.30 13.19 -6.91
C LYS A 27 15.10 11.97 -6.01
N LYS A 28 15.63 12.03 -4.79
CA LYS A 28 15.38 11.00 -3.79
C LYS A 28 13.87 10.92 -3.52
N PRO A 29 13.29 9.72 -3.27
CA PRO A 29 11.90 9.63 -2.85
C PRO A 29 11.71 10.32 -1.51
N THR A 30 10.54 10.89 -1.27
CA THR A 30 10.20 11.45 0.03
C THR A 30 10.11 10.31 1.04
N SER A 31 10.88 10.39 2.13
CA SER A 31 10.87 9.38 3.20
C SER A 31 9.99 9.85 4.35
N HIS A 32 9.20 8.94 4.90
CA HIS A 32 8.38 9.17 6.08
C HIS A 32 8.44 7.97 7.01
N THR A 33 8.47 8.22 8.31
CA THR A 33 8.51 7.16 9.34
C THR A 33 7.24 7.23 10.19
N ALA A 34 6.51 6.11 10.23
CA ALA A 34 5.38 5.92 11.14
C ALA A 34 5.84 5.15 12.38
N LYS A 35 5.69 5.75 13.55
CA LYS A 35 5.99 5.16 14.88
C LYS A 35 4.74 4.63 15.57
N ALA A 36 3.57 5.04 15.12
CA ALA A 36 2.26 4.64 15.62
C ALA A 36 1.23 4.66 14.49
N ALA A 37 0.05 4.12 14.77
CA ALA A 37 -1.10 4.21 13.86
C ALA A 37 -1.48 5.67 13.59
N ASN A 38 -2.06 5.92 12.42
CA ASN A 38 -2.58 7.21 11.97
C ASN A 38 -1.52 8.33 11.85
N GLN A 39 -0.25 7.98 11.61
CA GLN A 39 0.81 8.95 11.31
C GLN A 39 1.10 9.06 9.81
N VAL A 40 1.12 7.94 9.10
CA VAL A 40 1.37 7.90 7.66
C VAL A 40 0.39 6.94 7.02
N TRP A 41 -0.41 7.45 6.10
CA TRP A 41 -1.28 6.66 5.25
C TRP A 41 -0.76 6.65 3.83
N THR A 42 -1.01 5.57 3.11
CA THR A 42 -0.86 5.52 1.66
C THR A 42 -2.20 5.21 1.02
N TRP A 43 -2.44 5.75 -0.16
CA TRP A 43 -3.65 5.45 -0.89
C TRP A 43 -3.42 5.35 -2.39
N ASP A 44 -4.32 4.66 -3.04
CA ASP A 44 -4.27 4.45 -4.48
C ASP A 44 -5.62 3.94 -4.99
N ILE A 45 -5.79 3.90 -6.31
CA ILE A 45 -6.99 3.41 -6.99
C ILE A 45 -6.61 2.17 -7.80
N SER A 46 -7.40 1.12 -7.69
CA SER A 46 -7.26 -0.09 -8.50
C SER A 46 -8.54 -0.41 -9.25
N TYR A 47 -8.39 -1.13 -10.36
CA TYR A 47 -9.50 -1.54 -11.20
C TYR A 47 -10.05 -2.89 -10.75
N LEU A 48 -11.38 -2.95 -10.57
CA LEU A 48 -12.14 -4.18 -10.38
C LEU A 48 -12.82 -4.52 -11.71
N PRO A 49 -12.49 -5.67 -12.34
CA PRO A 49 -13.09 -6.02 -13.61
C PRO A 49 -14.60 -6.23 -13.46
N THR A 50 -15.36 -5.84 -14.47
CA THR A 50 -16.76 -6.21 -14.59
C THR A 50 -16.90 -7.47 -15.45
N THR A 51 -18.09 -8.04 -15.52
CA THR A 51 -18.40 -9.14 -16.46
C THR A 51 -18.30 -8.73 -17.92
N VAL A 52 -18.26 -7.42 -18.21
CA VAL A 52 -18.06 -6.87 -19.55
C VAL A 52 -16.59 -6.53 -19.77
N ILE A 53 -15.96 -7.18 -20.71
CA ILE A 53 -14.53 -6.96 -21.04
C ILE A 53 -14.27 -5.48 -21.36
N GLY A 54 -13.24 -4.92 -20.73
CA GLY A 54 -12.83 -3.54 -20.92
C GLY A 54 -13.59 -2.52 -20.05
N ARG A 55 -14.55 -2.96 -19.24
CA ARG A 55 -15.22 -2.13 -18.24
C ARG A 55 -14.74 -2.48 -16.84
N TYR A 56 -14.63 -1.45 -15.99
CA TYR A 56 -14.10 -1.57 -14.65
C TYR A 56 -14.89 -0.72 -13.68
N PHE A 57 -14.95 -1.17 -12.43
CA PHE A 57 -15.22 -0.31 -11.27
C PHE A 57 -13.90 0.13 -10.67
N TYR A 58 -13.90 1.25 -9.98
CA TYR A 58 -12.72 1.90 -9.43
C TYR A 58 -12.72 1.76 -7.90
N LEU A 59 -11.77 0.96 -7.40
CA LEU A 59 -11.60 0.71 -5.98
C LEU A 59 -10.58 1.68 -5.41
N TYR A 60 -11.03 2.58 -4.57
CA TYR A 60 -10.23 3.49 -3.76
C TYR A 60 -9.90 2.81 -2.44
N MET A 61 -8.63 2.80 -2.04
CA MET A 61 -8.22 2.27 -0.73
C MET A 61 -7.19 3.16 -0.07
N ILE A 62 -7.38 3.41 1.22
CA ILE A 62 -6.43 4.10 2.10
C ILE A 62 -5.96 3.08 3.14
N VAL A 63 -4.65 2.93 3.29
CA VAL A 63 -4.04 2.00 4.24
C VAL A 63 -3.07 2.72 5.17
N ASP A 64 -3.15 2.44 6.45
CA ASP A 64 -2.18 2.86 7.45
C ASP A 64 -0.92 2.02 7.34
N ILE A 65 0.24 2.63 7.10
CA ILE A 65 1.49 1.89 6.86
C ILE A 65 2.02 1.21 8.12
N TYR A 66 1.74 1.75 9.31
CA TYR A 66 2.20 1.18 10.56
C TYR A 66 1.46 -0.10 10.90
N SER A 67 0.15 -0.06 10.91
CA SER A 67 -0.70 -1.17 11.33
C SER A 67 -1.13 -2.09 10.18
N ARG A 68 -1.07 -1.63 8.94
CA ARG A 68 -1.61 -2.28 7.73
C ARG A 68 -3.13 -2.25 7.64
N VAL A 69 -3.84 -1.57 8.54
CA VAL A 69 -5.30 -1.44 8.49
C VAL A 69 -5.71 -0.67 7.25
N ILE A 70 -6.70 -1.17 6.55
CA ILE A 70 -7.45 -0.40 5.56
C ILE A 70 -8.37 0.53 6.35
N VAL A 71 -8.01 1.82 6.40
CA VAL A 71 -8.73 2.85 7.17
C VAL A 71 -9.87 3.46 6.38
N GLY A 72 -9.84 3.34 5.06
CA GLY A 72 -10.90 3.79 4.17
C GLY A 72 -10.92 3.05 2.86
N TRP A 73 -12.11 2.83 2.32
CA TRP A 73 -12.31 2.25 1.01
C TRP A 73 -13.65 2.70 0.41
N GLU A 74 -13.74 2.71 -0.90
CA GLU A 74 -14.97 2.95 -1.65
C GLU A 74 -14.84 2.37 -3.06
N VAL A 75 -15.98 2.07 -3.69
CA VAL A 75 -16.03 1.62 -5.09
C VAL A 75 -16.95 2.53 -5.88
N HIS A 76 -16.46 3.03 -7.02
CA HIS A 76 -17.17 3.98 -7.88
C HIS A 76 -17.18 3.54 -9.35
N LEU A 77 -18.05 4.19 -10.15
CA LEU A 77 -18.13 3.97 -11.60
C LEU A 77 -17.06 4.74 -12.40
N ALA A 78 -16.45 5.75 -11.78
CA ALA A 78 -15.44 6.60 -12.41
C ALA A 78 -14.42 7.09 -11.39
N GLU A 79 -13.26 7.49 -11.86
CA GLU A 79 -12.27 8.20 -11.05
C GLU A 79 -12.64 9.68 -10.92
N SER A 80 -12.61 10.18 -9.69
CA SER A 80 -12.93 11.59 -9.38
C SER A 80 -12.17 12.07 -8.14
N GLY A 81 -11.80 13.34 -8.14
CA GLY A 81 -11.20 14.00 -6.98
C GLY A 81 -12.21 14.24 -5.86
N GLU A 82 -13.49 14.38 -6.18
CA GLU A 82 -14.59 14.51 -5.23
C GLU A 82 -14.75 13.23 -4.43
N HIS A 83 -14.82 12.07 -5.10
CA HIS A 83 -14.90 10.77 -4.43
C HIS A 83 -13.69 10.51 -3.52
N ALA A 84 -12.48 10.87 -3.98
CA ALA A 84 -11.29 10.79 -3.15
C ALA A 84 -11.37 11.69 -1.90
N SER A 85 -11.91 12.91 -2.06
CA SER A 85 -12.07 13.89 -0.97
C SER A 85 -13.06 13.42 0.08
N GLU A 86 -14.20 12.90 -0.34
CA GLU A 86 -15.23 12.33 0.55
C GLU A 86 -14.72 11.13 1.31
N LEU A 87 -14.02 10.22 0.63
CA LEU A 87 -13.43 9.05 1.26
C LEU A 87 -12.38 9.45 2.30
N LEU A 88 -11.48 10.39 1.97
CA LEU A 88 -10.46 10.88 2.88
C LEU A 88 -11.09 11.50 4.13
N GLU A 89 -12.07 12.37 3.95
CA GLU A 89 -12.76 13.04 5.05
C GLU A 89 -13.41 12.03 5.99
N ARG A 90 -14.19 11.08 5.49
CA ARG A 90 -14.80 10.00 6.28
C ARG A 90 -13.75 9.18 7.03
N SER A 91 -12.64 8.84 6.36
CA SER A 91 -11.56 8.06 6.96
C SER A 91 -10.91 8.80 8.12
N VAL A 92 -10.61 10.08 7.95
CA VAL A 92 -10.00 10.93 8.99
C VAL A 92 -10.93 11.09 10.21
N TRP A 93 -12.24 11.30 9.96
CA TRP A 93 -13.21 11.38 11.05
C TRP A 93 -13.38 10.05 11.78
N SER A 94 -13.48 8.93 11.05
CA SER A 94 -13.62 7.60 11.66
C SER A 94 -12.40 7.22 12.50
N GLN A 95 -11.21 7.62 12.10
CA GLN A 95 -9.97 7.39 12.81
C GLN A 95 -9.64 8.46 13.86
N LYS A 96 -10.49 9.50 14.00
CA LYS A 96 -10.33 10.61 14.95
C LYS A 96 -8.96 11.30 14.85
N CYS A 97 -8.44 11.45 13.65
CA CYS A 97 -7.09 11.99 13.40
C CYS A 97 -7.11 13.34 12.65
N VAL A 98 -8.17 14.14 12.81
CA VAL A 98 -8.25 15.51 12.27
C VAL A 98 -7.14 16.36 12.86
N LYS A 99 -6.39 17.08 12.00
CA LYS A 99 -5.26 17.96 12.39
C LYS A 99 -4.18 17.28 13.25
N SER A 100 -3.97 15.98 13.07
CA SER A 100 -2.99 15.17 13.82
C SER A 100 -1.60 15.08 13.17
N ASN A 101 -1.27 15.97 12.20
CA ASN A 101 -0.06 15.90 11.39
C ASN A 101 0.05 14.60 10.56
N LEU A 102 -1.09 14.04 10.16
CA LEU A 102 -1.16 12.89 9.29
C LEU A 102 -0.46 13.19 7.96
N VAL A 103 0.39 12.28 7.51
CA VAL A 103 0.94 12.29 6.15
C VAL A 103 0.12 11.36 5.28
N LEU A 104 -0.34 11.84 4.13
CA LEU A 104 -0.97 11.03 3.11
C LEU A 104 -0.08 10.93 1.89
N HIS A 105 0.40 9.74 1.60
CA HIS A 105 1.23 9.45 0.43
C HIS A 105 0.42 8.83 -0.69
N SER A 106 0.66 9.29 -1.92
CA SER A 106 0.00 8.77 -3.13
C SER A 106 0.96 8.74 -4.32
N ASP A 107 0.53 8.11 -5.38
CA ASP A 107 1.13 8.29 -6.69
C ASP A 107 0.77 9.65 -7.31
N ASN A 108 0.99 9.80 -8.63
CA ASN A 108 0.73 11.02 -9.39
C ASN A 108 -0.52 10.93 -10.28
N GLY A 109 -1.50 10.08 -9.92
CA GLY A 109 -2.75 9.97 -10.63
C GLY A 109 -3.56 11.28 -10.72
N SER A 110 -4.52 11.33 -11.63
CA SER A 110 -5.35 12.53 -11.82
C SER A 110 -6.16 12.91 -10.58
N PRO A 111 -6.87 11.98 -9.90
CA PRO A 111 -7.61 12.32 -8.68
C PRO A 111 -6.72 12.88 -7.57
N MET A 112 -5.47 12.37 -7.47
CA MET A 112 -4.49 12.80 -6.47
C MET A 112 -4.02 14.24 -6.66
N LYS A 113 -4.10 14.74 -7.90
CA LYS A 113 -3.69 16.09 -8.29
C LYS A 113 -4.83 17.08 -8.35
N SER A 114 -6.08 16.65 -8.19
CA SER A 114 -7.24 17.52 -8.27
C SER A 114 -7.17 18.61 -7.21
N LEU A 115 -7.59 19.83 -7.57
CA LEU A 115 -7.62 20.95 -6.63
C LEU A 115 -8.58 20.70 -5.47
N THR A 116 -9.71 20.06 -5.73
CA THR A 116 -10.69 19.64 -4.71
C THR A 116 -10.05 18.77 -3.65
N PHE A 117 -9.28 17.74 -4.06
CA PHE A 117 -8.61 16.86 -3.13
C PHE A 117 -7.49 17.55 -2.33
N GLN A 118 -6.73 18.44 -2.98
CA GLN A 118 -5.68 19.21 -2.31
C GLN A 118 -6.27 20.19 -1.28
N ALA A 119 -7.35 20.89 -1.63
CA ALA A 119 -8.06 21.78 -0.70
C ALA A 119 -8.56 20.97 0.52
N LYS A 120 -9.18 19.80 0.30
CA LYS A 120 -9.65 18.94 1.38
C LYS A 120 -8.50 18.48 2.31
N MET A 121 -7.34 18.09 1.76
CA MET A 121 -6.18 17.76 2.58
C MET A 121 -5.71 18.93 3.45
N TYR A 122 -5.70 20.13 2.87
CA TYR A 122 -5.34 21.35 3.60
C TYR A 122 -6.32 21.63 4.75
N ASP A 123 -7.62 21.56 4.50
CA ASP A 123 -8.67 21.79 5.50
C ASP A 123 -8.58 20.80 6.66
N LEU A 124 -8.24 19.54 6.37
CA LEU A 124 -8.07 18.49 7.36
C LEU A 124 -6.71 18.54 8.07
N GLY A 125 -5.80 19.41 7.65
CA GLY A 125 -4.44 19.51 8.21
C GLY A 125 -3.54 18.32 7.85
N ILE A 126 -3.72 17.75 6.65
CA ILE A 126 -2.98 16.57 6.20
C ILE A 126 -1.80 17.01 5.33
N LEU A 127 -0.62 16.46 5.61
CA LEU A 127 0.57 16.67 4.81
C LEU A 127 0.55 15.79 3.57
N SER A 128 0.60 16.40 2.39
CA SER A 128 0.66 15.69 1.12
C SER A 128 2.07 15.18 0.84
N SER A 129 2.21 13.91 0.50
CA SER A 129 3.43 13.30 0.01
C SER A 129 3.15 12.57 -1.31
N ARG A 130 4.10 12.59 -2.25
CA ARG A 130 3.88 11.99 -3.57
C ARG A 130 5.08 11.18 -4.03
N SER A 131 4.80 10.13 -4.77
CA SER A 131 5.78 9.36 -5.51
C SER A 131 6.51 10.21 -6.54
N ARG A 132 7.72 9.84 -6.88
CA ARG A 132 8.44 10.46 -8.00
C ARG A 132 7.69 10.20 -9.31
N PRO A 133 7.70 11.13 -10.27
CA PRO A 133 7.06 10.92 -11.56
C PRO A 133 7.59 9.66 -12.27
N ARG A 134 6.71 8.78 -12.70
CA ARG A 134 7.01 7.53 -13.42
C ARG A 134 7.82 6.50 -12.62
N VAL A 135 7.75 6.55 -11.29
CA VAL A 135 8.37 5.55 -10.40
C VAL A 135 7.26 4.91 -9.59
N SER A 136 6.86 3.70 -9.94
CA SER A 136 5.80 2.93 -9.26
C SER A 136 6.24 2.50 -7.86
N ASN A 137 7.49 2.07 -7.69
CA ASN A 137 8.00 1.50 -6.45
C ASN A 137 8.01 2.45 -5.24
N ASP A 138 7.59 3.70 -5.41
CA ASP A 138 7.53 4.68 -4.31
C ASP A 138 6.25 4.55 -3.46
N ASN A 139 5.25 3.73 -3.90
CA ASN A 139 4.02 3.43 -3.13
C ASN A 139 3.85 1.92 -2.84
N PRO A 140 4.84 1.25 -2.23
CA PRO A 140 4.88 -0.21 -2.11
C PRO A 140 3.77 -0.77 -1.21
N PHE A 141 3.21 0.03 -0.29
CA PHE A 141 2.16 -0.41 0.62
C PHE A 141 0.83 -0.61 -0.10
N SER A 142 0.42 0.36 -0.91
CA SER A 142 -0.79 0.26 -1.74
C SER A 142 -0.65 -0.84 -2.79
N GLU A 143 0.50 -0.95 -3.46
CA GLU A 143 0.78 -2.01 -4.43
C GLU A 143 0.67 -3.41 -3.79
N SER A 144 1.29 -3.60 -2.61
CA SER A 144 1.22 -4.85 -1.86
C SER A 144 -0.22 -5.19 -1.41
N LEU A 145 -0.99 -4.18 -1.00
CA LEU A 145 -2.39 -4.36 -0.65
C LEU A 145 -3.21 -4.80 -1.86
N PHE A 146 -3.11 -4.11 -2.98
CA PHE A 146 -3.84 -4.49 -4.20
C PHE A 146 -3.43 -5.84 -4.75
N ARG A 147 -2.18 -6.23 -4.58
CA ARG A 147 -1.77 -7.62 -4.85
C ARG A 147 -2.54 -8.59 -3.96
N THR A 148 -2.67 -8.32 -2.66
CA THR A 148 -3.44 -9.16 -1.75
C THR A 148 -4.92 -9.22 -2.15
N VAL A 149 -5.52 -8.10 -2.57
CA VAL A 149 -6.89 -8.05 -3.10
C VAL A 149 -7.05 -8.98 -4.29
N LYS A 150 -6.18 -8.87 -5.29
CA LYS A 150 -6.29 -9.59 -6.58
C LYS A 150 -5.95 -11.08 -6.48
N TYR A 151 -5.15 -11.48 -5.49
CA TYR A 151 -4.73 -12.86 -5.29
C TYR A 151 -5.39 -13.55 -4.10
N CYS A 152 -6.37 -12.92 -3.46
CA CYS A 152 -7.08 -13.61 -2.40
C CYS A 152 -7.95 -14.75 -2.96
N PRO A 153 -8.11 -15.87 -2.24
CA PRO A 153 -8.86 -17.04 -2.73
C PRO A 153 -10.34 -16.76 -3.06
N ARG A 154 -10.88 -15.65 -2.55
CA ARG A 154 -12.27 -15.22 -2.79
C ARG A 154 -12.40 -14.21 -3.94
N TRP A 155 -11.32 -13.98 -4.70
CA TRP A 155 -11.37 -13.07 -5.85
C TRP A 155 -12.34 -13.58 -6.92
N SER A 156 -13.19 -12.68 -7.45
CA SER A 156 -14.08 -13.01 -8.55
C SER A 156 -13.31 -13.03 -9.88
N SER A 157 -13.00 -14.22 -10.39
CA SER A 157 -12.32 -14.39 -11.69
C SER A 157 -13.16 -13.95 -12.87
N GLU A 158 -14.49 -13.98 -12.73
CA GLU A 158 -15.44 -13.59 -13.78
C GLU A 158 -15.76 -12.10 -13.78
N GLY A 159 -15.25 -11.36 -12.79
CA GLY A 159 -15.57 -9.96 -12.58
C GLY A 159 -16.87 -9.74 -11.78
N PHE A 160 -17.27 -8.48 -11.65
CA PHE A 160 -18.44 -8.07 -10.88
C PHE A 160 -19.55 -7.61 -11.82
N GLU A 161 -20.75 -8.13 -11.62
CA GLU A 161 -21.92 -7.82 -12.44
C GLU A 161 -22.42 -6.39 -12.16
N THR A 162 -22.50 -6.02 -10.88
CA THR A 162 -23.00 -4.72 -10.44
C THR A 162 -22.04 -4.02 -9.49
N LEU A 163 -22.18 -2.71 -9.34
CA LEU A 163 -21.43 -1.92 -8.38
C LEU A 163 -21.67 -2.39 -6.94
N GLU A 164 -22.90 -2.77 -6.62
CA GLU A 164 -23.31 -3.29 -5.30
C GLU A 164 -22.64 -4.63 -5.01
N ASN A 165 -22.50 -5.51 -6.00
CA ASN A 165 -21.79 -6.77 -5.87
C ASN A 165 -20.31 -6.52 -5.57
N ALA A 166 -19.68 -5.57 -6.27
CA ALA A 166 -18.31 -5.17 -6.02
C ALA A 166 -18.14 -4.57 -4.61
N ARG A 167 -19.02 -3.66 -4.19
CA ARG A 167 -19.01 -3.07 -2.83
C ARG A 167 -19.17 -4.12 -1.74
N THR A 168 -20.13 -5.03 -1.92
CA THR A 168 -20.38 -6.13 -0.96
C THR A 168 -19.15 -7.04 -0.84
N TRP A 169 -18.50 -7.34 -1.95
CA TRP A 169 -17.29 -8.14 -1.95
C TRP A 169 -16.14 -7.42 -1.24
N VAL A 170 -15.93 -6.14 -1.57
CA VAL A 170 -14.86 -5.33 -0.95
C VAL A 170 -15.11 -5.18 0.55
N LEU A 171 -16.35 -4.96 1.00
CA LEU A 171 -16.69 -4.92 2.42
C LEU A 171 -16.22 -6.19 3.14
N LYS A 172 -16.60 -7.37 2.62
CA LYS A 172 -16.20 -8.67 3.20
C LYS A 172 -14.68 -8.86 3.16
N PHE A 173 -14.02 -8.40 2.09
CA PHE A 173 -12.57 -8.44 1.99
C PHE A 173 -11.92 -7.58 3.07
N VAL A 174 -12.35 -6.34 3.26
CA VAL A 174 -11.81 -5.40 4.25
C VAL A 174 -12.02 -5.91 5.67
N GLU A 175 -13.20 -6.43 5.98
CA GLU A 175 -13.50 -7.05 7.28
C GLU A 175 -12.55 -8.21 7.57
N TRP A 176 -12.42 -9.14 6.61
CA TRP A 176 -11.47 -10.25 6.73
C TRP A 176 -10.03 -9.78 6.84
N TYR A 177 -9.59 -8.84 5.96
CA TYR A 177 -8.22 -8.35 5.94
C TYR A 177 -7.83 -7.65 7.24
N ASN A 178 -8.70 -6.78 7.74
CA ASN A 178 -8.43 -6.02 8.95
C ASN A 178 -8.45 -6.89 10.22
N ASN A 179 -9.36 -7.87 10.31
CA ASN A 179 -9.64 -8.55 11.57
C ASN A 179 -9.11 -10.00 11.64
N GLU A 180 -8.98 -10.69 10.51
CA GLU A 180 -8.64 -12.11 10.49
C GLU A 180 -7.31 -12.40 9.80
N HIS A 181 -6.98 -11.66 8.73
CA HIS A 181 -5.77 -11.90 7.96
C HIS A 181 -4.51 -11.77 8.80
N ARG A 182 -3.72 -12.84 8.86
CA ARG A 182 -2.44 -12.89 9.60
C ARG A 182 -1.32 -12.31 8.74
N HIS A 183 -1.10 -11.01 8.84
CA HIS A 183 -0.19 -10.28 7.97
C HIS A 183 1.29 -10.57 8.32
N SER A 184 2.04 -11.17 7.39
CA SER A 184 3.42 -11.63 7.62
C SER A 184 4.38 -10.50 8.05
N ARG A 185 4.22 -9.30 7.49
CA ARG A 185 5.08 -8.15 7.79
C ARG A 185 4.84 -7.52 9.17
N ILE A 186 3.85 -7.96 9.91
CA ILE A 186 3.59 -7.57 11.30
C ILE A 186 3.54 -8.81 12.22
N ASN A 187 4.40 -9.79 11.94
CA ASN A 187 4.54 -11.01 12.73
C ASN A 187 3.23 -11.80 12.92
N PHE A 188 2.41 -11.85 11.86
CA PHE A 188 1.16 -12.62 11.82
C PHE A 188 0.12 -12.22 12.88
N VAL A 189 0.11 -10.98 13.33
CA VAL A 189 -1.06 -10.38 13.98
C VAL A 189 -2.03 -9.86 12.93
N ALA A 190 -3.30 -9.69 13.29
CA ALA A 190 -4.24 -9.03 12.40
C ALA A 190 -3.98 -7.51 12.39
N PRO A 191 -4.17 -6.82 11.25
CA PRO A 191 -3.97 -5.38 11.16
C PRO A 191 -4.67 -4.58 12.24
N SER A 192 -5.95 -4.88 12.53
CA SER A 192 -6.73 -4.21 13.57
C SER A 192 -6.15 -4.39 14.99
N GLN A 193 -5.55 -5.54 15.28
CA GLN A 193 -4.91 -5.80 16.56
C GLN A 193 -3.68 -4.89 16.76
N ARG A 194 -2.86 -4.76 15.71
CA ARG A 194 -1.72 -3.84 15.77
C ARG A 194 -2.17 -2.37 15.79
N HIS A 195 -3.26 -2.04 15.09
CA HIS A 195 -3.80 -0.68 15.07
C HIS A 195 -4.23 -0.21 16.47
N ARG A 196 -4.76 -1.14 17.29
CA ARG A 196 -5.12 -0.89 18.68
C ARG A 196 -3.97 -1.06 19.68
N GLY A 197 -2.75 -1.42 19.22
CA GLY A 197 -1.59 -1.61 20.07
C GLY A 197 -1.57 -2.93 20.84
N GLU A 198 -2.39 -3.93 20.44
CA GLU A 198 -2.50 -5.24 21.10
C GLU A 198 -1.38 -6.21 20.65
N ASP A 199 -0.62 -5.86 19.63
CA ASP A 199 0.38 -6.74 19.00
C ASP A 199 1.49 -7.16 19.97
N ALA A 200 1.97 -6.26 20.81
CA ALA A 200 3.03 -6.55 21.78
C ALA A 200 2.63 -7.67 22.75
N GLU A 201 1.42 -7.60 23.30
CA GLU A 201 0.90 -8.63 24.23
C GLU A 201 0.68 -9.96 23.50
N ILE A 202 0.08 -9.93 22.31
CA ILE A 202 -0.16 -11.13 21.50
C ILE A 202 1.15 -11.84 21.16
N LEU A 203 2.16 -11.08 20.76
CA LEU A 203 3.46 -11.63 20.38
C LEU A 203 4.24 -12.16 21.57
N SER A 204 4.16 -11.49 22.74
CA SER A 204 4.72 -11.98 23.99
C SER A 204 4.12 -13.34 24.39
N LYS A 205 2.78 -13.48 24.34
CA LYS A 205 2.09 -14.76 24.61
C LYS A 205 2.52 -15.85 23.61
N ARG A 206 2.69 -15.52 22.34
CA ARG A 206 3.20 -16.46 21.34
C ARG A 206 4.63 -16.90 21.64
N LYS A 207 5.50 -15.97 21.97
CA LYS A 207 6.90 -16.27 22.37
C LYS A 207 6.92 -17.27 23.50
N ALA A 208 6.25 -16.98 24.60
CA ALA A 208 6.19 -17.85 25.76
C ALA A 208 5.65 -19.25 25.43
N PHE A 209 4.60 -19.33 24.60
CA PHE A 209 4.04 -20.59 24.14
C PHE A 209 5.07 -21.42 23.33
N TYR A 210 5.74 -20.80 22.35
CA TYR A 210 6.73 -21.51 21.52
C TYR A 210 7.95 -21.95 22.32
N GLU A 211 8.43 -21.14 23.27
CA GLU A 211 9.54 -21.51 24.16
C GLU A 211 9.17 -22.68 25.06
N THR A 212 7.96 -22.69 25.61
CA THR A 212 7.44 -23.82 26.37
C THR A 212 7.34 -25.10 25.53
N GLN A 213 6.88 -25.00 24.28
CA GLN A 213 6.81 -26.16 23.38
C GLN A 213 8.20 -26.65 22.98
N LYS A 214 9.16 -25.76 22.76
CA LYS A 214 10.55 -26.12 22.49
C LYS A 214 11.17 -26.88 23.67
N SER A 215 10.97 -26.42 24.90
CA SER A 215 11.49 -27.11 26.10
C SER A 215 10.84 -28.48 26.30
N ARG A 216 9.56 -28.68 25.94
CA ARG A 216 8.87 -29.97 26.04
C ARG A 216 9.30 -30.97 24.93
N ASN A 217 9.63 -30.47 23.76
CA ASN A 217 9.96 -31.31 22.58
C ASN A 217 11.18 -30.74 21.83
N PRO A 218 12.38 -30.75 22.44
CA PRO A 218 13.56 -30.07 21.89
C PRO A 218 13.99 -30.65 20.53
N THR A 219 13.75 -31.92 20.27
CA THR A 219 14.09 -32.57 18.99
C THR A 219 13.31 -32.07 17.79
N ARG A 220 12.21 -31.32 18.00
CA ARG A 220 11.43 -30.71 16.93
C ARG A 220 12.03 -29.39 16.43
N TRP A 221 13.01 -28.85 17.12
CA TRP A 221 13.62 -27.57 16.78
C TRP A 221 15.11 -27.76 16.44
N SER A 222 15.48 -27.34 15.23
CA SER A 222 16.89 -27.33 14.79
C SER A 222 17.65 -26.06 15.21
N GLY A 223 16.98 -25.09 15.83
CA GLY A 223 17.52 -23.79 16.23
C GLY A 223 16.60 -23.04 17.16
N GLU A 224 16.76 -21.72 17.21
CA GLU A 224 15.91 -20.86 18.03
C GLU A 224 14.47 -20.78 17.52
N THR A 225 13.54 -20.39 18.39
CA THR A 225 12.17 -20.09 17.98
C THR A 225 12.16 -18.82 17.13
N ARG A 226 11.07 -18.61 16.33
CA ARG A 226 10.93 -17.40 15.53
C ARG A 226 11.02 -16.15 16.40
N ASN A 227 11.60 -15.08 15.85
CA ASN A 227 11.55 -13.77 16.50
C ASN A 227 10.11 -13.25 16.56
N TRP A 228 9.55 -13.20 17.77
CA TRP A 228 8.21 -12.71 18.07
C TRP A 228 8.20 -11.28 18.65
N GLN A 229 9.27 -10.51 18.47
CA GLN A 229 9.27 -9.11 18.88
C GLN A 229 8.27 -8.31 18.05
N ALA A 230 7.59 -7.35 18.70
CA ALA A 230 6.73 -6.42 18.00
C ALA A 230 7.56 -5.61 16.98
N MET A 231 6.99 -5.40 15.81
CA MET A 231 7.65 -4.59 14.78
C MET A 231 7.73 -3.13 15.25
N GLY A 232 8.92 -2.56 15.14
CA GLY A 232 9.18 -1.16 15.43
C GLY A 232 8.56 -0.18 14.42
N PRO A 233 9.14 1.02 14.30
CA PRO A 233 8.75 2.02 13.32
C PRO A 233 8.76 1.47 11.89
N VAL A 234 7.85 1.98 11.07
CA VAL A 234 7.72 1.59 9.67
C VAL A 234 8.09 2.76 8.78
N ASN A 235 9.02 2.54 7.86
CA ASN A 235 9.48 3.57 6.94
C ASN A 235 8.81 3.41 5.57
N LEU A 236 8.29 4.50 5.07
CA LEU A 236 7.97 4.67 3.66
C LEU A 236 9.22 5.22 2.96
N ASN A 237 9.68 4.55 1.91
CA ASN A 237 10.84 4.95 1.12
C ASN A 237 12.08 5.30 1.98
N PRO A 238 12.62 4.33 2.76
CA PRO A 238 13.77 4.58 3.61
C PRO A 238 14.96 5.08 2.78
N GLU A 239 15.69 6.04 3.30
CA GLU A 239 16.96 6.44 2.68
C GLU A 239 17.88 5.22 2.68
N LYS A 240 18.41 4.88 1.51
CA LYS A 240 19.49 3.91 1.43
C LYS A 240 20.73 4.59 2.00
N GLU A 241 21.25 4.05 3.08
CA GLU A 241 22.60 4.39 3.51
C GLU A 241 23.54 4.14 2.32
N ALA A 242 24.34 5.13 1.98
CA ALA A 242 25.37 4.96 0.96
C ALA A 242 26.35 3.91 1.49
N ALA A 243 26.43 2.76 0.79
CA ALA A 243 27.40 1.72 1.08
C ALA A 243 28.80 2.19 0.65
#